data_a3de18bc047a9f9dc6297e50120c4694
#
_entry.id   a3de18bc047a9f9dc6297e50120c4694
#
_cell.length_a   1.000
_cell.length_b   1.000
_cell.length_c   1.000
_cell.angle_alpha   90.00
_cell.angle_beta   90.00
_cell.angle_gamma   90.00
#
_symmetry.space_group_name_H-M   'P 1'
#
loop_
_entity.id
_entity.type
_entity.pdbx_description
1 polymer ?
#
loop_
_entity_poly.entity_id
_entity_poly.type
_entity_poly.pdbx_seq_one_letter_code
_entity_poly.pdbx_strand_id
1 'polypeptide(L)'
;VSFAVDVAKTTDVITPELKRAGNRLIRICIPTDAYNLPIYSEVKKVYQRITKLIKDGIIKSAYAIGGGGALEAVAKMAFGNKLGVIFDEEVELKDLTDPKFGSFVVEMSTRDVHKLAIPGLMLGEVTDKHEFVFGDEVVTLEEAIDTWKKPLEKVFPTSSEGDQIIVD
;
A
#
# COMPACT_ATOMS: atom_id res chain seq x y z
N VAL A 1 -16.75 18.45 3.37
CA VAL A 1 -15.31 18.41 2.96
C VAL A 1 -14.49 18.87 4.15
N SER A 2 -13.48 18.09 4.52
CA SER A 2 -12.55 18.42 5.60
C SER A 2 -11.15 18.64 5.02
N PHE A 3 -10.47 19.68 5.48
CA PHE A 3 -9.09 19.97 5.11
C PHE A 3 -8.22 19.92 6.36
N ALA A 4 -7.07 19.26 6.25
CA ALA A 4 -6.02 19.30 7.26
C ALA A 4 -4.72 19.77 6.58
N VAL A 5 -4.06 20.76 7.19
CA VAL A 5 -2.81 21.32 6.67
C VAL A 5 -1.76 21.24 7.78
N ASP A 6 -0.60 20.72 7.44
CA ASP A 6 0.57 20.68 8.32
C ASP A 6 1.84 20.95 7.52
N VAL A 7 2.92 21.28 8.22
CA VAL A 7 4.23 21.56 7.63
C VAL A 7 5.16 20.38 7.85
N ALA A 8 5.70 19.83 6.75
CA ALA A 8 6.66 18.74 6.79
C ALA A 8 7.92 19.09 5.99
N LYS A 9 9.06 18.52 6.38
CA LYS A 9 10.27 18.57 5.55
C LYS A 9 10.08 17.63 4.37
N THR A 10 10.44 18.05 3.18
CA THR A 10 10.34 17.21 1.96
C THR A 10 11.14 15.92 2.07
N THR A 11 12.23 15.93 2.83
CA THR A 11 13.05 14.74 3.13
C THR A 11 12.35 13.69 4.01
N ASP A 12 11.29 14.10 4.72
CA ASP A 12 10.52 13.24 5.63
C ASP A 12 9.26 12.66 4.95
N VAL A 13 9.06 12.98 3.65
CA VAL A 13 7.91 12.54 2.86
C VAL A 13 8.33 11.38 1.96
N ILE A 14 7.53 10.32 1.97
CA ILE A 14 7.67 9.19 1.04
C ILE A 14 6.43 9.09 0.17
N THR A 15 6.59 8.53 -1.01
CA THR A 15 5.48 8.28 -1.93
C THR A 15 4.98 6.86 -1.80
N PRO A 16 3.71 6.57 -2.15
CA PRO A 16 3.10 5.26 -1.89
C PRO A 16 3.55 4.15 -2.83
N GLU A 17 4.14 4.45 -4.00
CA GLU A 17 4.47 3.41 -4.98
C GLU A 17 5.53 2.45 -4.45
N LEU A 18 5.44 1.17 -4.81
CA LEU A 18 6.47 0.16 -4.55
C LEU A 18 7.79 0.57 -5.19
N LYS A 19 8.90 0.38 -4.47
CA LYS A 19 10.21 0.90 -4.87
C LYS A 19 11.12 -0.15 -5.49
N ARG A 20 11.08 -1.39 -5.01
CA ARG A 20 12.10 -2.37 -5.42
C ARG A 20 11.65 -3.82 -5.24
N ALA A 21 11.86 -4.65 -6.25
CA ALA A 21 11.76 -6.10 -6.15
C ALA A 21 12.71 -6.66 -5.05
N GLY A 22 12.25 -7.68 -4.32
CA GLY A 22 12.91 -8.26 -3.17
C GLY A 22 12.64 -7.56 -1.84
N ASN A 23 11.90 -6.44 -1.84
CA ASN A 23 11.40 -5.83 -0.60
C ASN A 23 10.18 -6.58 -0.08
N ARG A 24 9.93 -6.46 1.23
CA ARG A 24 8.80 -7.09 1.91
C ARG A 24 7.66 -6.09 2.12
N LEU A 25 6.43 -6.57 1.99
CA LEU A 25 5.22 -5.84 2.33
C LEU A 25 4.70 -6.30 3.69
N ILE A 26 4.38 -5.34 4.54
CA ILE A 26 3.95 -5.59 5.91
C ILE A 26 2.70 -4.78 6.19
N ARG A 27 1.65 -5.45 6.68
CA ARG A 27 0.46 -4.79 7.23
C ARG A 27 0.70 -4.46 8.70
N ILE A 28 0.61 -3.18 9.04
CA ILE A 28 0.66 -2.69 10.42
C ILE A 28 -0.74 -2.25 10.82
N CYS A 29 -1.39 -3.01 11.71
CA CYS A 29 -2.70 -2.67 12.22
C CYS A 29 -2.58 -1.76 13.44
N ILE A 30 -3.49 -0.79 13.55
CA ILE A 30 -3.63 -0.03 14.79
C ILE A 30 -4.28 -0.90 15.88
N PRO A 31 -3.87 -0.73 17.14
CA PRO A 31 -4.54 -1.38 18.26
C PRO A 31 -5.98 -0.90 18.45
N THR A 32 -6.90 -1.85 18.63
CA THR A 32 -8.32 -1.59 18.88
C THR A 32 -8.78 -2.31 20.13
N ASP A 33 -9.86 -1.83 20.75
CA ASP A 33 -10.54 -2.48 21.85
C ASP A 33 -11.50 -3.61 21.37
N ALA A 34 -12.25 -4.19 22.31
CA ALA A 34 -13.22 -5.25 22.03
C ALA A 34 -14.39 -4.82 21.10
N TYR A 35 -14.59 -3.52 20.92
CA TYR A 35 -15.59 -2.93 20.03
C TYR A 35 -15.01 -2.44 18.70
N ASN A 36 -13.77 -2.79 18.40
CA ASN A 36 -13.00 -2.30 17.25
C ASN A 36 -12.77 -0.77 17.23
N LEU A 37 -12.86 -0.12 18.38
CA LEU A 37 -12.53 1.30 18.49
C LEU A 37 -11.02 1.49 18.74
N PRO A 38 -10.39 2.50 18.13
CA PRO A 38 -8.96 2.73 18.29
C PRO A 38 -8.58 3.05 19.76
N ILE A 39 -7.55 2.37 20.27
CA ILE A 39 -6.95 2.70 21.56
C ILE A 39 -5.93 3.84 21.32
N TYR A 40 -6.37 5.10 21.40
CA TYR A 40 -5.62 6.27 20.95
C TYR A 40 -4.20 6.40 21.54
N SER A 41 -4.01 6.02 22.81
CA SER A 41 -2.67 6.03 23.44
C SER A 41 -1.69 5.08 22.77
N GLU A 42 -2.17 3.93 22.29
CA GLU A 42 -1.37 2.94 21.60
C GLU A 42 -1.21 3.29 20.12
N VAL A 43 -2.27 3.78 19.47
CA VAL A 43 -2.23 4.28 18.08
C VAL A 43 -1.14 5.34 17.94
N LYS A 44 -1.05 6.28 18.89
CA LYS A 44 0.00 7.30 18.90
C LYS A 44 1.41 6.70 18.88
N LYS A 45 1.65 5.65 19.65
CA LYS A 45 2.96 4.94 19.69
C LYS A 45 3.27 4.30 18.34
N VAL A 46 2.27 3.64 17.72
CA VAL A 46 2.42 3.01 16.38
C VAL A 46 2.77 4.07 15.34
N TYR A 47 2.04 5.20 15.30
CA TYR A 47 2.29 6.27 14.34
C TYR A 47 3.64 6.95 14.55
N GLN A 48 4.04 7.18 15.80
CA GLN A 48 5.38 7.69 16.10
C GLN A 48 6.47 6.74 15.62
N ARG A 49 6.26 5.42 15.76
CA ARG A 49 7.22 4.42 15.26
C ARG A 49 7.29 4.43 13.74
N ILE A 50 6.15 4.43 13.04
CA ILE A 50 6.11 4.51 11.57
C ILE A 50 6.82 5.77 11.09
N THR A 51 6.48 6.93 11.66
CA THR A 51 7.12 8.22 11.31
C THR A 51 8.64 8.17 11.50
N LYS A 52 9.11 7.59 12.62
CA LYS A 52 10.54 7.42 12.84
C LYS A 52 11.18 6.55 11.77
N LEU A 53 10.58 5.40 11.42
CA LEU A 53 11.11 4.49 10.42
C LEU A 53 11.13 5.10 9.01
N ILE A 54 10.17 5.98 8.70
CA ILE A 54 10.17 6.77 7.46
C ILE A 54 11.36 7.74 7.46
N LYS A 55 11.54 8.52 8.52
CA LYS A 55 12.66 9.47 8.66
C LYS A 55 14.02 8.81 8.62
N ASP A 56 14.13 7.61 9.18
CA ASP A 56 15.35 6.80 9.16
C ASP A 56 15.58 6.12 7.78
N GLY A 57 14.65 6.30 6.80
CA GLY A 57 14.73 5.70 5.46
C GLY A 57 14.57 4.17 5.45
N ILE A 58 14.01 3.60 6.50
CA ILE A 58 13.78 2.15 6.65
C ILE A 58 12.50 1.74 5.94
N ILE A 59 11.39 2.45 6.17
CA ILE A 59 10.17 2.32 5.37
C ILE A 59 10.40 3.07 4.05
N LYS A 60 10.20 2.36 2.94
CA LYS A 60 10.47 2.87 1.59
C LYS A 60 9.23 3.47 0.94
N SER A 61 8.08 2.87 1.18
CA SER A 61 6.77 3.35 0.77
C SER A 61 5.72 2.94 1.79
N ALA A 62 4.59 3.65 1.82
CA ALA A 62 3.49 3.35 2.72
C ALA A 62 2.16 3.79 2.12
N TYR A 63 1.11 3.03 2.39
CA TYR A 63 -0.26 3.34 1.99
C TYR A 63 -1.22 3.08 3.15
N ALA A 64 -2.14 4.01 3.40
CA ALA A 64 -3.18 3.85 4.42
C ALA A 64 -4.27 2.88 3.93
N ILE A 65 -4.66 1.93 4.78
CA ILE A 65 -5.68 0.95 4.45
C ILE A 65 -7.06 1.61 4.48
N GLY A 66 -7.77 1.49 3.36
CA GLY A 66 -9.14 1.99 3.18
C GLY A 66 -10.18 0.88 3.19
N GLY A 67 -11.33 1.14 2.53
CA GLY A 67 -12.47 0.21 2.48
C GLY A 67 -12.19 -1.12 1.77
N GLY A 68 -11.28 -1.14 0.81
CA GLY A 68 -10.85 -2.35 0.10
C GLY A 68 -9.75 -3.16 0.79
N GLY A 69 -9.42 -2.83 2.04
CA GLY A 69 -8.45 -3.57 2.83
C GLY A 69 -7.01 -3.37 2.37
N ALA A 70 -6.14 -4.29 2.82
CA ALA A 70 -4.74 -4.30 2.43
C ALA A 70 -4.54 -4.63 0.94
N LEU A 71 -5.44 -5.39 0.31
CA LEU A 71 -5.38 -5.72 -1.12
C LEU A 71 -5.48 -4.45 -1.98
N GLU A 72 -6.45 -3.57 -1.67
CA GLU A 72 -6.56 -2.28 -2.36
C GLU A 72 -5.29 -1.45 -2.20
N ALA A 73 -4.74 -1.39 -0.98
CA ALA A 73 -3.51 -0.66 -0.70
C ALA A 73 -2.34 -1.20 -1.53
N VAL A 74 -2.13 -2.53 -1.51
CA VAL A 74 -1.07 -3.20 -2.29
C VAL A 74 -1.24 -2.97 -3.79
N ALA A 75 -2.47 -3.11 -4.32
CA ALA A 75 -2.74 -2.87 -5.73
C ALA A 75 -2.37 -1.45 -6.15
N LYS A 76 -2.80 -0.43 -5.40
CA LYS A 76 -2.48 0.97 -5.69
C LYS A 76 -0.98 1.27 -5.56
N MET A 77 -0.30 0.66 -4.59
CA MET A 77 1.15 0.77 -4.46
C MET A 77 1.88 0.15 -5.67
N ALA A 78 1.36 -0.96 -6.20
CA ALA A 78 1.94 -1.67 -7.34
C ALA A 78 1.78 -0.92 -8.67
N PHE A 79 0.65 -0.23 -8.87
CA PHE A 79 0.32 0.43 -10.14
C PHE A 79 1.32 1.52 -10.53
N GLY A 80 1.89 2.26 -9.56
CA GLY A 80 2.76 3.40 -9.83
C GLY A 80 4.03 3.02 -10.60
N ASN A 81 4.79 2.08 -10.08
CA ASN A 81 6.05 1.61 -10.68
C ASN A 81 5.91 0.25 -11.39
N LYS A 82 4.69 -0.24 -11.56
CA LYS A 82 4.37 -1.51 -12.23
C LYS A 82 5.14 -2.70 -11.66
N LEU A 83 5.33 -2.74 -10.34
CA LEU A 83 5.92 -3.87 -9.64
C LEU A 83 4.82 -4.83 -9.19
N GLY A 84 5.07 -6.13 -9.31
CA GLY A 84 4.17 -7.17 -8.86
C GLY A 84 4.36 -7.53 -7.39
N VAL A 85 3.51 -8.42 -6.90
CA VAL A 85 3.60 -8.93 -5.52
C VAL A 85 3.27 -10.42 -5.49
N ILE A 86 4.11 -11.18 -4.81
CA ILE A 86 3.82 -12.56 -4.43
C ILE A 86 3.42 -12.56 -2.96
N PHE A 87 2.19 -12.93 -2.66
CA PHE A 87 1.71 -13.03 -1.28
C PHE A 87 2.27 -14.28 -0.61
N ASP A 88 2.56 -14.18 0.69
CA ASP A 88 3.03 -15.34 1.46
C ASP A 88 1.91 -16.36 1.66
N GLU A 89 2.25 -17.65 1.73
CA GLU A 89 1.29 -18.76 1.84
C GLU A 89 0.43 -18.71 3.11
N GLU A 90 0.93 -18.10 4.18
CA GLU A 90 0.22 -17.95 5.45
C GLU A 90 -0.81 -16.82 5.44
N VAL A 91 -0.85 -15.99 4.39
CA VAL A 91 -1.79 -14.87 4.28
C VAL A 91 -3.15 -15.39 3.82
N GLU A 92 -4.18 -15.16 4.64
CA GLU A 92 -5.54 -15.48 4.27
C GLU A 92 -6.20 -14.33 3.49
N LEU A 93 -7.19 -14.66 2.64
CA LEU A 93 -7.96 -13.64 1.90
C LEU A 93 -8.58 -12.59 2.82
N LYS A 94 -9.04 -12.99 3.99
CA LYS A 94 -9.54 -12.09 5.05
C LYS A 94 -8.50 -11.07 5.49
N ASP A 95 -7.23 -11.44 5.55
CA ASP A 95 -6.15 -10.53 5.92
C ASP A 95 -5.96 -9.41 4.91
N LEU A 96 -6.29 -9.69 3.66
CA LEU A 96 -6.19 -8.75 2.56
C LEU A 96 -7.44 -7.87 2.40
N THR A 97 -8.63 -8.40 2.69
CA THR A 97 -9.90 -7.73 2.39
C THR A 97 -10.53 -6.99 3.57
N ASP A 98 -10.13 -7.31 4.82
CA ASP A 98 -10.65 -6.64 6.02
C ASP A 98 -10.31 -5.13 6.01
N PRO A 99 -11.31 -4.23 6.12
CA PRO A 99 -11.06 -2.79 6.18
C PRO A 99 -10.50 -2.42 7.57
N LYS A 100 -9.20 -2.29 7.66
CA LYS A 100 -8.49 -1.89 8.89
C LYS A 100 -8.16 -0.40 8.84
N PHE A 101 -9.18 0.45 8.91
CA PHE A 101 -9.01 1.91 8.89
C PHE A 101 -7.99 2.40 9.91
N GLY A 102 -7.15 3.35 9.50
CA GLY A 102 -6.05 3.87 10.31
C GLY A 102 -4.80 2.98 10.34
N SER A 103 -4.85 1.82 9.70
CA SER A 103 -3.72 0.90 9.53
C SER A 103 -2.98 1.16 8.22
N PHE A 104 -1.81 0.56 8.05
CA PHE A 104 -0.94 0.81 6.89
C PHE A 104 -0.43 -0.49 6.27
N VAL A 105 -0.22 -0.45 4.97
CA VAL A 105 0.72 -1.33 4.28
C VAL A 105 2.01 -0.55 4.09
N VAL A 106 3.14 -1.13 4.46
CA VAL A 106 4.47 -0.53 4.31
C VAL A 106 5.40 -1.46 3.55
N GLU A 107 6.30 -0.87 2.76
CA GLU A 107 7.37 -1.58 2.08
C GLU A 107 8.69 -1.36 2.83
N MET A 108 9.41 -2.45 3.09
CA MET A 108 10.71 -2.44 3.76
C MET A 108 11.69 -3.38 3.05
N SER A 109 12.99 -3.05 3.11
CA SER A 109 14.02 -4.01 2.69
C SER A 109 13.98 -5.26 3.58
N THR A 110 14.11 -6.44 2.99
CA THR A 110 14.13 -7.74 3.71
C THR A 110 15.11 -7.74 4.89
N ARG A 111 16.29 -7.15 4.73
CA ARG A 111 17.29 -7.04 5.80
C ARG A 111 16.89 -6.12 6.97
N ASP A 112 15.95 -5.19 6.73
CA ASP A 112 15.55 -4.18 7.72
C ASP A 112 14.23 -4.52 8.43
N VAL A 113 13.54 -5.60 8.05
CA VAL A 113 12.26 -6.02 8.63
C VAL A 113 12.34 -6.14 10.16
N HIS A 114 13.45 -6.69 10.69
CA HIS A 114 13.66 -6.80 12.15
C HIS A 114 13.65 -5.46 12.89
N LYS A 115 13.87 -4.34 12.17
CA LYS A 115 13.84 -2.99 12.72
C LYS A 115 12.42 -2.44 12.87
N LEU A 116 11.38 -3.14 12.41
CA LEU A 116 10.01 -2.70 12.56
C LEU A 116 9.66 -2.46 14.03
N ALA A 117 9.97 -3.44 14.89
CA ALA A 117 9.82 -3.39 16.36
C ALA A 117 8.43 -2.99 16.86
N ILE A 118 7.39 -3.25 16.04
CA ILE A 118 5.97 -3.23 16.37
C ILE A 118 5.29 -4.40 15.66
N PRO A 119 4.13 -4.88 16.12
CA PRO A 119 3.42 -5.97 15.47
C PRO A 119 3.06 -5.62 14.02
N GLY A 120 3.31 -6.55 13.12
CA GLY A 120 2.96 -6.46 11.71
C GLY A 120 2.78 -7.85 11.12
N LEU A 121 1.87 -7.98 10.15
CA LEU A 121 1.68 -9.18 9.38
C LEU A 121 2.47 -9.05 8.08
N MET A 122 3.33 -10.02 7.81
CA MET A 122 4.01 -10.14 6.51
C MET A 122 2.94 -10.47 5.47
N LEU A 123 2.87 -9.69 4.42
CA LEU A 123 1.89 -9.90 3.34
C LEU A 123 2.51 -10.62 2.15
N GLY A 124 3.79 -10.36 1.86
CA GLY A 124 4.43 -10.91 0.69
C GLY A 124 5.70 -10.18 0.29
N GLU A 125 6.18 -10.50 -0.89
CA GLU A 125 7.40 -9.95 -1.49
C GLU A 125 7.07 -9.19 -2.77
N VAL A 126 7.72 -8.04 -2.94
CA VAL A 126 7.67 -7.25 -4.18
C VAL A 126 8.49 -7.94 -5.26
N THR A 127 7.94 -8.08 -6.46
CA THR A 127 8.61 -8.71 -7.61
C THR A 127 8.65 -7.77 -8.82
N ASP A 128 9.57 -7.98 -9.72
CA ASP A 128 9.66 -7.32 -11.03
C ASP A 128 8.73 -7.95 -12.08
N LYS A 129 8.08 -9.05 -11.76
CA LYS A 129 6.99 -9.61 -12.57
C LYS A 129 5.75 -8.72 -12.42
N HIS A 130 5.12 -8.39 -13.52
CA HIS A 130 3.97 -7.49 -13.55
C HIS A 130 2.68 -8.26 -13.23
N GLU A 131 2.62 -8.90 -12.07
CA GLU A 131 1.53 -9.77 -11.65
C GLU A 131 1.37 -9.80 -10.12
N PHE A 132 0.16 -10.11 -9.67
CA PHE A 132 -0.14 -10.49 -8.30
C PHE A 132 -0.30 -12.01 -8.26
N VAL A 133 0.38 -12.65 -7.30
CA VAL A 133 0.31 -14.11 -7.09
C VAL A 133 -0.22 -14.36 -5.68
N PHE A 134 -1.34 -15.09 -5.57
CA PHE A 134 -1.95 -15.51 -4.31
C PHE A 134 -2.26 -17.02 -4.38
N GLY A 135 -1.43 -17.83 -3.75
CA GLY A 135 -1.47 -19.27 -3.93
C GLY A 135 -1.28 -19.66 -5.41
N ASP A 136 -2.26 -20.36 -5.97
CA ASP A 136 -2.28 -20.75 -7.40
C ASP A 136 -2.91 -19.69 -8.32
N GLU A 137 -3.50 -18.63 -7.75
CA GLU A 137 -4.16 -17.58 -8.51
C GLU A 137 -3.17 -16.50 -8.94
N VAL A 138 -3.22 -16.13 -10.22
CA VAL A 138 -2.38 -15.10 -10.81
C VAL A 138 -3.24 -14.07 -11.52
N VAL A 139 -3.06 -12.79 -11.18
CA VAL A 139 -3.71 -11.66 -11.84
C VAL A 139 -2.64 -10.72 -12.37
N THR A 140 -2.69 -10.40 -13.66
CA THR A 140 -1.73 -9.46 -14.26
C THR A 140 -2.00 -8.03 -13.77
N LEU A 141 -0.96 -7.21 -13.69
CA LEU A 141 -1.10 -5.80 -13.36
C LEU A 141 -1.98 -5.06 -14.39
N GLU A 142 -1.88 -5.43 -15.67
CA GLU A 142 -2.68 -4.84 -16.74
C GLU A 142 -4.17 -5.08 -16.50
N GLU A 143 -4.56 -6.32 -16.23
CA GLU A 143 -5.94 -6.67 -15.90
C GLU A 143 -6.46 -5.94 -14.65
N ALA A 144 -5.62 -5.87 -13.61
CA ALA A 144 -5.97 -5.16 -12.37
C ALA A 144 -6.16 -3.66 -12.60
N ILE A 145 -5.28 -3.01 -13.38
CA ILE A 145 -5.36 -1.59 -13.72
C ILE A 145 -6.60 -1.31 -14.57
N ASP A 146 -6.88 -2.13 -15.57
CA ASP A 146 -8.06 -1.97 -16.42
C ASP A 146 -9.36 -2.14 -15.63
N THR A 147 -9.39 -3.12 -14.73
CA THR A 147 -10.52 -3.33 -13.83
C THR A 147 -10.72 -2.13 -12.91
N TRP A 148 -9.64 -1.55 -12.40
CA TRP A 148 -9.70 -0.36 -11.54
C TRP A 148 -10.16 0.91 -12.27
N LYS A 149 -9.76 1.10 -13.54
CA LYS A 149 -10.16 2.27 -14.35
C LYS A 149 -11.60 2.20 -14.85
N LYS A 150 -12.05 0.98 -15.22
CA LYS A 150 -13.33 0.73 -15.89
C LYS A 150 -14.57 1.42 -15.27
N PRO A 151 -14.75 1.49 -13.94
CA PRO A 151 -15.95 2.10 -13.35
C PRO A 151 -16.11 3.59 -13.67
N LEU A 152 -15.01 4.31 -13.82
CA LEU A 152 -15.02 5.76 -14.05
C LEU A 152 -14.78 6.17 -15.51
N GLU A 153 -14.41 5.25 -16.39
CA GLU A 153 -13.99 5.54 -17.77
C GLU A 153 -15.07 6.28 -18.57
N LYS A 154 -16.36 6.03 -18.29
CA LYS A 154 -17.48 6.72 -18.96
C LYS A 154 -17.67 8.18 -18.52
N VAL A 155 -17.20 8.53 -17.32
CA VAL A 155 -17.40 9.86 -16.73
C VAL A 155 -16.10 10.68 -16.77
N PHE A 156 -14.99 10.01 -16.56
CA PHE A 156 -13.64 10.58 -16.58
C PHE A 156 -12.73 9.66 -17.43
N PRO A 157 -12.81 9.75 -18.75
CA PRO A 157 -11.97 8.93 -19.62
C PRO A 157 -10.49 9.23 -19.39
N THR A 158 -9.67 8.18 -19.43
CA THR A 158 -8.20 8.29 -19.22
C THR A 158 -7.48 8.99 -20.37
N SER A 159 -8.13 9.12 -21.54
CA SER A 159 -7.68 9.94 -22.67
C SER A 159 -8.80 10.84 -23.13
N SER A 160 -8.55 12.13 -23.33
CA SER A 160 -9.49 13.02 -24.01
C SER A 160 -9.37 12.84 -25.53
N GLU A 161 -10.47 12.99 -26.27
CA GLU A 161 -10.46 12.95 -27.76
C GLU A 161 -9.54 14.01 -28.39
N GLY A 162 -8.95 14.91 -27.57
CA GLY A 162 -8.02 15.95 -27.99
C GLY A 162 -6.53 15.58 -27.90
N ASP A 163 -6.17 14.42 -27.35
CA ASP A 163 -4.76 14.01 -27.16
C ASP A 163 -4.12 13.38 -28.43
N GLN A 164 -4.81 13.37 -29.57
CA GLN A 164 -4.19 13.17 -30.86
C GLN A 164 -3.51 14.47 -31.28
N ILE A 165 -2.40 14.82 -30.65
CA ILE A 165 -1.48 15.80 -31.19
C ILE A 165 -0.89 15.13 -32.43
N ILE A 166 -1.38 15.55 -33.60
CA ILE A 166 -0.74 15.28 -34.90
C ILE A 166 0.61 16.00 -34.82
N VAL A 167 1.67 15.24 -34.62
CA VAL A 167 3.03 15.73 -34.82
C VAL A 167 3.30 15.55 -36.32
N ASP A 168 3.17 16.63 -37.07
CA ASP A 168 3.68 16.74 -38.45
C ASP A 168 5.22 16.79 -38.47
#